data_7901a06ea12c61bcb996eadff6b01751
#
_entry.id   7901a06ea12c61bcb996eadff6b01751
#
_cell.length_a   1.000
_cell.length_b   1.000
_cell.length_c   1.000
_cell.angle_alpha   90.00
_cell.angle_beta   90.00
_cell.angle_gamma   90.00
#
_symmetry.space_group_name_H-M   'P 1'
#
loop_
_entity.id
_entity.type
_entity.pdbx_description
1 polymer ?
#
loop_
_entity_poly.entity_id
_entity_poly.type
_entity_poly.pdbx_seq_one_letter_code
_entity_poly.pdbx_strand_id
1 'polypeptide(L)'
;MSLLKPRPRVVGLLTAALLIAPPALSVAQEAPEKIDLAVLHQIKAEAFQRSQVMDHLFYISDVYGPRITDSPNHRAAAEWIMKRLESYGLQNVHLEPWGPFGNSWQYKKFYGALVEPAYAPLIGFPLAWTPGTNGPVTAEAVLAPIHTQADFEKYHGKLRGKIVLIADPKIISMHTEPEARRLTDEDIQARTTVEDPSHLGGFPGAARRGAAPAAAPPPPPPGGALKLRNDTSKFLSDEGVLVAVNYGTNGDGGTVFASFGGSQNPADPTPPPMVAITPEHYNRIARLIQHKMAPKVTFDIEAETYKTDQMGFNLVGEIPGTIKKDEIVALGGHLDSWQGGTGATDNGTGSSVAIEAVRILTTLHKPMARTVRIILWGGEEEGLLGSKFYVQQHFAPRDTMKQTPEYAKFDAYFNDDSGSGRFRGISADNNDEIAAIFKQWAAPIRDLDFQAVTGATAAPTLQPGGTDSTSFSWIGLDGFGFMQDPLEYSTRTHHSNMDLYDRVQPGDVMQGAAIEAWFVYNTATRPAMLPRLDTPLPPPPPAGQ
;
A
#
# COMPACT_ATOMS: atom_id res chain seq x y z
N MET A 1 82.21 72.55 -27.71
CA MET A 1 80.94 72.75 -28.43
C MET A 1 80.33 71.41 -28.60
N SER A 2 79.35 71.04 -27.77
CA SER A 2 78.65 69.77 -27.88
C SER A 2 77.17 70.07 -27.63
N LEU A 3 76.34 69.71 -28.60
CA LEU A 3 74.92 69.93 -28.61
C LEU A 3 74.20 68.76 -27.94
N LEU A 4 73.48 69.07 -26.89
CA LEU A 4 72.59 68.13 -26.21
C LEU A 4 71.28 67.97 -27.00
N LYS A 5 70.89 66.74 -27.33
CA LYS A 5 69.59 66.33 -27.86
C LYS A 5 68.61 66.01 -26.73
N PRO A 6 67.32 66.42 -26.82
CA PRO A 6 66.33 66.14 -25.79
C PRO A 6 65.80 64.65 -25.92
N ARG A 7 65.53 64.00 -24.76
CA ARG A 7 64.90 62.73 -24.60
C ARG A 7 63.36 62.83 -24.62
N PRO A 8 62.61 61.94 -25.23
CA PRO A 8 61.17 61.95 -25.20
C PRO A 8 60.60 61.39 -23.85
N ARG A 9 59.63 62.05 -23.30
CA ARG A 9 58.86 61.63 -22.14
C ARG A 9 57.86 60.56 -22.58
N VAL A 10 57.97 59.35 -22.01
CA VAL A 10 56.96 58.29 -22.10
C VAL A 10 55.88 58.55 -21.06
N VAL A 11 54.66 58.85 -21.52
CA VAL A 11 53.44 58.91 -20.65
C VAL A 11 52.90 57.49 -20.55
N GLY A 12 53.03 56.87 -19.38
CA GLY A 12 52.44 55.56 -19.11
C GLY A 12 50.92 55.73 -18.81
N LEU A 13 50.06 55.20 -19.67
CA LEU A 13 48.66 54.98 -19.35
C LEU A 13 48.50 53.80 -18.39
N LEU A 14 48.08 54.06 -17.16
CA LEU A 14 47.61 53.04 -16.23
C LEU A 14 46.18 52.68 -16.61
N THR A 15 45.95 51.57 -17.27
CA THR A 15 44.66 50.94 -17.44
C THR A 15 44.29 50.20 -16.16
N ALA A 16 43.39 50.73 -15.37
CA ALA A 16 42.77 50.03 -14.23
C ALA A 16 41.79 48.99 -14.77
N ALA A 17 42.16 47.72 -14.74
CA ALA A 17 41.27 46.61 -15.00
C ALA A 17 40.35 46.41 -13.79
N LEU A 18 39.09 46.80 -13.88
CA LEU A 18 38.02 46.45 -12.92
C LEU A 18 37.76 44.94 -13.06
N LEU A 19 38.25 44.16 -12.12
CA LEU A 19 37.85 42.75 -11.95
C LEU A 19 36.42 42.77 -11.36
N ILE A 20 35.42 42.59 -12.24
CA ILE A 20 34.04 42.26 -11.84
C ILE A 20 34.09 40.80 -11.41
N ALA A 21 34.21 40.54 -10.11
CA ALA A 21 33.97 39.20 -9.57
C ALA A 21 32.49 38.85 -9.81
N PRO A 22 32.16 37.67 -10.35
CA PRO A 22 30.78 37.23 -10.42
C PRO A 22 30.19 37.16 -9.00
N PRO A 23 28.91 37.53 -8.81
CA PRO A 23 28.28 37.34 -7.51
C PRO A 23 28.39 35.85 -7.14
N ALA A 24 29.04 35.56 -6.02
CA ALA A 24 28.99 34.25 -5.43
C ALA A 24 27.52 34.01 -5.11
N LEU A 25 26.89 33.08 -5.85
CA LEU A 25 25.64 32.46 -5.45
C LEU A 25 25.92 31.83 -4.09
N SER A 26 25.59 32.55 -3.02
CA SER A 26 25.49 31.94 -1.70
C SER A 26 24.33 30.95 -1.80
N VAL A 27 24.63 29.70 -1.94
CA VAL A 27 23.70 28.62 -1.56
C VAL A 27 23.36 28.94 -0.10
N ALA A 28 22.16 29.41 0.14
CA ALA A 28 21.68 29.65 1.49
C ALA A 28 21.78 28.30 2.21
N GLN A 29 22.75 28.17 3.10
CA GLN A 29 22.89 27.01 3.94
C GLN A 29 21.67 27.04 4.86
N GLU A 30 20.74 26.09 4.66
CA GLU A 30 19.57 25.98 5.52
C GLU A 30 19.99 25.96 6.98
N ALA A 31 19.23 26.68 7.81
CA ALA A 31 19.46 26.68 9.25
C ALA A 31 19.35 25.22 9.77
N PRO A 32 20.27 24.80 10.65
CA PRO A 32 20.23 23.43 11.17
C PRO A 32 18.91 23.15 11.88
N GLU A 33 18.32 21.99 11.61
CA GLU A 33 17.10 21.53 12.25
C GLU A 33 17.32 21.40 13.78
N LYS A 34 16.29 21.76 14.55
CA LYS A 34 16.33 21.65 16.00
C LYS A 34 16.04 20.20 16.41
N ILE A 35 17.06 19.46 16.78
CA ILE A 35 16.97 18.07 17.23
C ILE A 35 16.82 18.01 18.76
N ASP A 36 15.69 17.47 19.27
CA ASP A 36 15.47 17.23 20.71
C ASP A 36 15.79 15.77 21.08
N LEU A 37 17.06 15.51 21.42
CA LEU A 37 17.50 14.18 21.81
C LEU A 37 16.81 13.64 23.07
N ALA A 38 16.36 14.51 23.98
CA ALA A 38 15.64 14.06 25.17
C ALA A 38 14.26 13.50 24.81
N VAL A 39 13.58 14.12 23.84
CA VAL A 39 12.34 13.59 23.27
C VAL A 39 12.59 12.28 22.53
N LEU A 40 13.64 12.19 21.71
CA LEU A 40 13.99 10.95 21.04
C LEU A 40 14.22 9.79 22.03
N HIS A 41 14.90 10.05 23.15
CA HIS A 41 15.06 9.03 24.20
C HIS A 41 13.74 8.60 24.82
N GLN A 42 12.80 9.53 25.04
CA GLN A 42 11.46 9.19 25.54
C GLN A 42 10.69 8.35 24.51
N ILE A 43 10.71 8.73 23.23
CA ILE A 43 10.09 7.95 22.13
C ILE A 43 10.64 6.52 22.13
N LYS A 44 11.96 6.35 22.15
CA LYS A 44 12.59 5.01 22.19
C LYS A 44 12.18 4.22 23.43
N ALA A 45 12.14 4.86 24.59
CA ALA A 45 11.71 4.20 25.83
C ALA A 45 10.26 3.74 25.76
N GLU A 46 9.34 4.55 25.22
CA GLU A 46 7.94 4.15 25.02
C GLU A 46 7.83 3.01 24.02
N ALA A 47 8.47 3.12 22.86
CA ALA A 47 8.37 2.15 21.80
C ALA A 47 8.96 0.78 22.14
N PHE A 48 10.07 0.71 22.89
CA PHE A 48 10.76 -0.56 23.14
C PHE A 48 10.52 -1.15 24.54
N GLN A 49 10.11 -0.34 25.51
CA GLN A 49 9.91 -0.83 26.88
C GLN A 49 8.43 -0.90 27.28
N ARG A 50 7.55 -0.15 26.61
CA ARG A 50 6.12 -0.03 26.95
C ARG A 50 5.22 -0.12 25.72
N SER A 51 5.71 -0.75 24.66
CA SER A 51 4.99 -0.88 23.41
C SER A 51 3.67 -1.62 23.56
N GLN A 52 2.66 -1.13 22.85
CA GLN A 52 1.37 -1.77 22.71
C GLN A 52 1.08 -2.16 21.25
N VAL A 53 2.06 -2.02 20.36
CA VAL A 53 1.87 -2.22 18.91
C VAL A 53 1.35 -3.62 18.58
N MET A 54 1.88 -4.65 19.26
CA MET A 54 1.42 -6.03 19.06
C MET A 54 0.04 -6.30 19.64
N ASP A 55 -0.36 -5.58 20.70
CA ASP A 55 -1.73 -5.62 21.23
C ASP A 55 -2.72 -4.97 20.23
N HIS A 56 -2.33 -3.84 19.62
CA HIS A 56 -3.12 -3.24 18.55
C HIS A 56 -3.30 -4.21 17.37
N LEU A 57 -2.21 -4.80 16.91
CA LEU A 57 -2.22 -5.75 15.80
C LEU A 57 -3.08 -6.98 16.12
N PHE A 58 -2.99 -7.53 17.33
CA PHE A 58 -3.81 -8.67 17.75
C PHE A 58 -5.31 -8.38 17.59
N TYR A 59 -5.77 -7.22 18.06
CA TYR A 59 -7.18 -6.86 17.88
C TYR A 59 -7.55 -6.63 16.43
N ILE A 60 -6.70 -5.90 15.68
CA ILE A 60 -6.96 -5.56 14.28
C ILE A 60 -6.99 -6.82 13.41
N SER A 61 -6.05 -7.76 13.61
CA SER A 61 -5.93 -8.96 12.77
C SER A 61 -6.69 -10.16 13.36
N ASP A 62 -6.34 -10.65 14.55
CA ASP A 62 -6.86 -11.92 15.05
C ASP A 62 -8.30 -11.81 15.53
N VAL A 63 -8.71 -10.65 16.05
CA VAL A 63 -10.08 -10.47 16.56
C VAL A 63 -11.03 -9.98 15.47
N TYR A 64 -10.60 -9.01 14.64
CA TYR A 64 -11.45 -8.35 13.66
C TYR A 64 -11.08 -8.62 12.20
N GLY A 65 -10.00 -9.37 11.93
CA GLY A 65 -9.66 -9.74 10.56
C GLY A 65 -10.48 -10.93 10.02
N PRO A 66 -10.59 -11.06 8.69
CA PRO A 66 -10.26 -10.06 7.66
C PRO A 66 -11.23 -8.87 7.63
N ARG A 67 -10.79 -7.74 7.03
CA ARG A 67 -11.48 -6.45 7.09
C ARG A 67 -11.81 -5.89 5.71
N ILE A 68 -12.52 -6.65 4.88
CA ILE A 68 -12.99 -6.13 3.58
C ILE A 68 -13.70 -4.80 3.80
N THR A 69 -13.44 -3.84 2.95
CA THR A 69 -13.98 -2.48 3.05
C THR A 69 -15.47 -2.46 3.35
N ASP A 70 -15.83 -1.68 4.37
CA ASP A 70 -17.20 -1.53 4.93
C ASP A 70 -17.86 -2.85 5.38
N SER A 71 -17.12 -3.95 5.53
CA SER A 71 -17.65 -5.18 6.13
C SER A 71 -17.92 -5.00 7.64
N PRO A 72 -18.75 -5.88 8.24
CA PRO A 72 -18.95 -5.87 9.68
C PRO A 72 -17.66 -5.94 10.49
N ASN A 73 -16.68 -6.72 10.03
CA ASN A 73 -15.37 -6.82 10.69
C ASN A 73 -14.57 -5.52 10.58
N HIS A 74 -14.55 -4.88 9.39
CA HIS A 74 -13.88 -3.60 9.19
C HIS A 74 -14.47 -2.52 10.12
N ARG A 75 -15.81 -2.44 10.20
CA ARG A 75 -16.50 -1.50 11.08
C ARG A 75 -16.23 -1.79 12.56
N ALA A 76 -16.24 -3.05 12.98
CA ALA A 76 -15.95 -3.45 14.36
C ALA A 76 -14.49 -3.14 14.75
N ALA A 77 -13.54 -3.33 13.85
CA ALA A 77 -12.15 -2.91 14.05
C ALA A 77 -12.05 -1.39 14.24
N ALA A 78 -12.69 -0.62 13.37
CA ALA A 78 -12.70 0.83 13.45
C ALA A 78 -13.32 1.33 14.77
N GLU A 79 -14.44 0.77 15.21
CA GLU A 79 -15.08 1.12 16.48
C GLU A 79 -14.21 0.79 17.71
N TRP A 80 -13.47 -0.32 17.65
CA TRP A 80 -12.50 -0.65 18.69
C TRP A 80 -11.34 0.35 18.71
N ILE A 81 -10.80 0.69 17.55
CA ILE A 81 -9.69 1.66 17.41
C ILE A 81 -10.13 3.05 17.91
N MET A 82 -11.34 3.51 17.57
CA MET A 82 -11.86 4.78 18.06
C MET A 82 -11.79 4.87 19.59
N LYS A 83 -12.29 3.86 20.29
CA LYS A 83 -12.22 3.78 21.76
C LYS A 83 -10.78 3.77 22.26
N ARG A 84 -9.89 3.11 21.53
CA ARG A 84 -8.46 3.05 21.88
C ARG A 84 -7.81 4.43 21.75
N LEU A 85 -8.04 5.15 20.65
CA LEU A 85 -7.54 6.51 20.44
C LEU A 85 -8.09 7.49 21.48
N GLU A 86 -9.39 7.42 21.79
CA GLU A 86 -10.01 8.22 22.86
C GLU A 86 -9.36 7.93 24.22
N SER A 87 -9.03 6.68 24.52
CA SER A 87 -8.34 6.30 25.77
C SER A 87 -6.92 6.87 25.89
N TYR A 88 -6.28 7.18 24.76
CA TYR A 88 -4.99 7.88 24.69
C TYR A 88 -5.12 9.41 24.77
N GLY A 89 -6.35 9.92 24.80
CA GLY A 89 -6.64 11.35 24.90
C GLY A 89 -6.72 12.09 23.58
N LEU A 90 -6.82 11.36 22.45
CA LEU A 90 -7.07 11.98 21.16
C LEU A 90 -8.48 12.62 21.15
N GLN A 91 -8.59 13.69 20.42
CA GLN A 91 -9.84 14.43 20.19
C GLN A 91 -10.33 14.25 18.78
N ASN A 92 -11.55 14.67 18.50
CA ASN A 92 -12.16 14.61 17.16
C ASN A 92 -12.07 13.21 16.54
N VAL A 93 -12.26 12.16 17.37
CA VAL A 93 -12.21 10.77 16.91
C VAL A 93 -13.56 10.42 16.28
N HIS A 94 -13.56 10.10 14.98
CA HIS A 94 -14.79 9.80 14.24
C HIS A 94 -14.53 8.97 12.99
N LEU A 95 -15.60 8.41 12.43
CA LEU A 95 -15.61 7.84 11.09
C LEU A 95 -16.05 8.92 10.11
N GLU A 96 -15.21 9.19 9.12
CA GLU A 96 -15.51 10.13 8.05
C GLU A 96 -16.01 9.37 6.81
N PRO A 97 -17.30 9.51 6.45
CA PRO A 97 -17.88 8.77 5.34
C PRO A 97 -17.40 9.31 3.99
N TRP A 98 -17.25 8.40 3.03
CA TRP A 98 -16.93 8.71 1.65
C TRP A 98 -17.67 7.73 0.72
N GLY A 99 -17.81 8.09 -0.56
CA GLY A 99 -18.43 7.17 -1.50
C GLY A 99 -19.17 7.85 -2.65
N PRO A 100 -19.95 7.05 -3.40
CA PRO A 100 -20.37 5.67 -3.07
C PRO A 100 -19.26 4.64 -3.24
N PHE A 101 -19.16 3.68 -2.29
CA PHE A 101 -18.31 2.51 -2.39
C PHE A 101 -18.98 1.39 -3.19
N GLY A 102 -20.22 1.11 -2.86
CA GLY A 102 -20.99 0.00 -3.38
C GLY A 102 -21.34 -1.03 -2.32
N ASN A 103 -21.43 -2.29 -2.71
CA ASN A 103 -21.76 -3.37 -1.79
C ASN A 103 -20.52 -3.83 -1.03
N SER A 104 -20.61 -4.01 0.27
CA SER A 104 -19.60 -4.72 1.03
C SER A 104 -19.84 -6.22 1.03
N TRP A 105 -18.87 -6.99 1.54
CA TRP A 105 -18.94 -8.45 1.50
C TRP A 105 -18.12 -9.07 2.63
N GLN A 106 -18.57 -10.26 3.09
CA GLN A 106 -17.83 -11.09 4.06
C GLN A 106 -18.25 -12.54 3.91
N TYR A 107 -17.30 -13.49 4.03
CA TYR A 107 -17.65 -14.88 4.19
C TYR A 107 -17.61 -15.29 5.68
N LYS A 108 -18.43 -16.28 6.04
CA LYS A 108 -18.56 -16.81 7.40
C LYS A 108 -18.07 -18.26 7.52
N LYS A 109 -18.05 -18.98 6.39
CA LYS A 109 -17.65 -20.40 6.35
C LYS A 109 -17.05 -20.75 4.99
N PHE A 110 -16.01 -21.55 5.03
CA PHE A 110 -15.45 -22.20 3.86
C PHE A 110 -15.08 -23.64 4.20
N TYR A 111 -15.54 -24.57 3.37
CA TYR A 111 -15.08 -25.95 3.35
C TYR A 111 -14.93 -26.39 1.90
N GLY A 112 -13.83 -27.09 1.60
CA GLY A 112 -13.55 -27.66 0.29
C GLY A 112 -12.84 -29.00 0.41
N ALA A 113 -13.26 -30.00 -0.39
CA ALA A 113 -12.62 -31.32 -0.44
C ALA A 113 -12.75 -31.99 -1.82
N LEU A 114 -11.68 -32.57 -2.30
CA LEU A 114 -11.74 -33.62 -3.31
C LEU A 114 -12.31 -34.89 -2.63
N VAL A 115 -13.42 -35.44 -3.12
CA VAL A 115 -14.09 -36.61 -2.51
C VAL A 115 -13.96 -37.89 -3.33
N GLU A 116 -13.81 -37.79 -4.64
CA GLU A 116 -13.52 -38.92 -5.54
C GLU A 116 -12.39 -38.52 -6.49
N PRO A 117 -11.47 -39.47 -6.84
CA PRO A 117 -11.41 -40.89 -6.47
C PRO A 117 -10.85 -41.16 -5.07
N ALA A 118 -10.29 -40.18 -4.38
CA ALA A 118 -9.75 -40.30 -3.04
C ALA A 118 -9.91 -38.97 -2.29
N TYR A 119 -10.31 -39.04 -1.04
CA TYR A 119 -10.51 -37.88 -0.20
C TYR A 119 -9.22 -37.08 0.03
N ALA A 120 -9.33 -35.76 -0.10
CA ALA A 120 -8.31 -34.81 0.33
C ALA A 120 -8.96 -33.45 0.67
N PRO A 121 -8.66 -32.85 1.83
CA PRO A 121 -9.08 -31.47 2.11
C PRO A 121 -8.39 -30.51 1.14
N LEU A 122 -9.07 -29.43 0.78
CA LEU A 122 -8.53 -28.38 -0.08
C LEU A 122 -8.18 -27.17 0.76
N ILE A 123 -6.98 -26.65 0.61
CA ILE A 123 -6.56 -25.38 1.18
C ILE A 123 -6.99 -24.27 0.20
N GLY A 124 -7.73 -23.29 0.68
CA GLY A 124 -8.22 -22.19 -0.12
C GLY A 124 -9.24 -21.32 0.62
N PHE A 125 -9.85 -20.39 -0.08
CA PHE A 125 -10.88 -19.49 0.45
C PHE A 125 -11.78 -18.97 -0.68
N PRO A 126 -13.00 -18.45 -0.35
CA PRO A 126 -13.88 -17.84 -1.35
C PRO A 126 -13.33 -16.49 -1.81
N LEU A 127 -13.54 -16.17 -3.07
CA LEU A 127 -13.16 -14.88 -3.64
C LEU A 127 -14.19 -13.81 -3.25
N ALA A 128 -13.72 -12.59 -2.97
CA ALA A 128 -14.58 -11.51 -2.52
C ALA A 128 -15.67 -11.16 -3.56
N TRP A 129 -16.82 -10.71 -3.08
CA TRP A 129 -18.02 -10.38 -3.86
C TRP A 129 -18.60 -11.53 -4.68
N THR A 130 -18.39 -12.77 -4.22
CA THR A 130 -19.07 -13.93 -4.80
C THR A 130 -20.09 -14.52 -3.81
N PRO A 131 -21.21 -15.09 -4.30
CA PRO A 131 -22.21 -15.67 -3.41
C PRO A 131 -21.72 -16.96 -2.75
N GLY A 132 -22.42 -17.39 -1.68
CA GLY A 132 -22.26 -18.70 -1.09
C GLY A 132 -22.93 -19.82 -1.91
N THR A 133 -22.76 -21.06 -1.47
CA THR A 133 -23.29 -22.26 -2.17
C THR A 133 -24.69 -22.67 -1.71
N ASN A 134 -25.31 -21.98 -0.73
CA ASN A 134 -26.58 -22.36 -0.10
C ASN A 134 -26.57 -23.78 0.47
N GLY A 135 -25.52 -24.14 1.18
CA GLY A 135 -25.24 -25.46 1.72
C GLY A 135 -24.20 -26.24 0.89
N PRO A 136 -23.85 -27.47 1.32
CA PRO A 136 -22.84 -28.27 0.65
C PRO A 136 -23.25 -28.65 -0.78
N VAL A 137 -22.33 -28.43 -1.74
CA VAL A 137 -22.48 -28.79 -3.15
C VAL A 137 -21.40 -29.79 -3.54
N THR A 138 -21.77 -30.95 -4.01
CA THR A 138 -20.85 -31.99 -4.54
C THR A 138 -21.15 -32.21 -6.00
N ALA A 139 -20.14 -32.07 -6.86
CA ALA A 139 -20.30 -32.30 -8.29
C ALA A 139 -18.99 -32.77 -8.94
N GLU A 140 -19.11 -33.28 -10.16
CA GLU A 140 -17.98 -33.54 -11.04
C GLU A 140 -17.24 -32.26 -11.37
N ALA A 141 -15.92 -32.26 -11.27
CA ALA A 141 -15.06 -31.15 -11.68
C ALA A 141 -14.65 -31.28 -13.15
N VAL A 142 -14.69 -30.18 -13.89
CA VAL A 142 -14.27 -30.10 -15.30
C VAL A 142 -13.26 -28.96 -15.48
N LEU A 143 -12.36 -29.13 -16.46
CA LEU A 143 -11.35 -28.15 -16.80
C LEU A 143 -11.83 -27.33 -18.01
N ALA A 144 -12.05 -26.05 -17.82
CA ALA A 144 -12.53 -25.12 -18.85
C ALA A 144 -11.80 -23.77 -18.72
N PRO A 145 -10.50 -23.69 -19.07
CA PRO A 145 -9.75 -22.43 -19.04
C PRO A 145 -10.40 -21.37 -19.92
N ILE A 146 -10.56 -20.16 -19.37
CA ILE A 146 -11.15 -18.99 -20.02
C ILE A 146 -10.12 -17.87 -20.04
N HIS A 147 -9.63 -17.54 -21.24
CA HIS A 147 -8.65 -16.48 -21.47
C HIS A 147 -9.20 -15.36 -22.32
N THR A 148 -10.17 -15.69 -23.17
CA THR A 148 -10.76 -14.77 -24.13
C THR A 148 -12.27 -15.02 -24.28
N GLN A 149 -12.98 -14.10 -24.90
CA GLN A 149 -14.40 -14.29 -25.25
C GLN A 149 -14.64 -15.47 -26.20
N ALA A 150 -13.67 -15.86 -27.02
CA ALA A 150 -13.79 -17.01 -27.90
C ALA A 150 -13.91 -18.36 -27.12
N ASP A 151 -13.41 -18.40 -25.90
CA ASP A 151 -13.53 -19.59 -25.06
C ASP A 151 -14.97 -19.86 -24.60
N PHE A 152 -15.84 -18.83 -24.57
CA PHE A 152 -17.24 -18.98 -24.23
C PHE A 152 -17.96 -19.91 -25.23
N GLU A 153 -17.73 -19.74 -26.54
CA GLU A 153 -18.32 -20.60 -27.56
C GLU A 153 -17.86 -22.07 -27.40
N LYS A 154 -16.60 -22.28 -27.05
CA LYS A 154 -16.03 -23.61 -26.82
C LYS A 154 -16.72 -24.35 -25.69
N TYR A 155 -17.13 -23.66 -24.65
CA TYR A 155 -17.70 -24.26 -23.42
C TYR A 155 -19.22 -24.10 -23.31
N HIS A 156 -19.86 -23.38 -24.21
CA HIS A 156 -21.31 -23.17 -24.18
C HIS A 156 -22.11 -24.48 -24.10
N GLY A 157 -23.06 -24.53 -23.16
CA GLY A 157 -23.92 -25.67 -22.91
C GLY A 157 -23.26 -26.89 -22.23
N LYS A 158 -21.98 -26.77 -21.78
CA LYS A 158 -21.20 -27.92 -21.24
C LYS A 158 -20.94 -27.82 -19.74
N LEU A 159 -21.22 -26.70 -19.09
CA LEU A 159 -20.78 -26.42 -17.72
C LEU A 159 -21.88 -26.52 -16.66
N ARG A 160 -23.13 -26.71 -17.07
CA ARG A 160 -24.29 -26.78 -16.16
C ARG A 160 -24.13 -27.87 -15.10
N GLY A 161 -24.27 -27.45 -13.83
CA GLY A 161 -24.20 -28.36 -12.69
C GLY A 161 -22.82 -28.94 -12.41
N LYS A 162 -21.77 -28.27 -12.89
CA LYS A 162 -20.36 -28.68 -12.69
C LYS A 162 -19.64 -27.75 -11.74
N ILE A 163 -18.54 -28.24 -11.18
CA ILE A 163 -17.48 -27.45 -10.57
C ILE A 163 -16.43 -27.22 -11.65
N VAL A 164 -16.15 -25.95 -11.96
CA VAL A 164 -15.38 -25.58 -13.16
C VAL A 164 -14.03 -24.98 -12.78
N LEU A 165 -12.95 -25.64 -13.20
CA LEU A 165 -11.59 -25.12 -13.13
C LEU A 165 -11.39 -24.16 -14.30
N ILE A 166 -11.25 -22.84 -14.03
CA ILE A 166 -11.30 -21.78 -15.05
C ILE A 166 -9.93 -21.30 -15.54
N ALA A 167 -8.84 -21.90 -15.08
CA ALA A 167 -7.46 -21.57 -15.48
C ALA A 167 -6.71 -22.79 -15.98
N ASP A 168 -5.62 -22.59 -16.72
CA ASP A 168 -4.71 -23.70 -17.04
C ASP A 168 -3.98 -24.18 -15.79
N PRO A 169 -3.57 -25.47 -15.73
CA PRO A 169 -2.72 -25.96 -14.65
C PRO A 169 -1.42 -25.15 -14.54
N LYS A 170 -1.06 -24.78 -13.32
CA LYS A 170 0.12 -23.95 -13.05
C LYS A 170 1.40 -24.77 -13.02
N ILE A 171 2.46 -24.27 -13.68
CA ILE A 171 3.81 -24.80 -13.48
C ILE A 171 4.34 -24.25 -12.16
N ILE A 172 4.68 -25.14 -11.22
CA ILE A 172 5.27 -24.81 -9.94
C ILE A 172 6.78 -25.02 -10.04
N SER A 173 7.53 -23.94 -9.82
CA SER A 173 9.00 -23.98 -9.85
C SER A 173 9.55 -24.27 -8.46
N MET A 174 10.73 -24.89 -8.41
CA MET A 174 11.46 -25.08 -7.16
C MET A 174 12.02 -23.75 -6.67
N HIS A 175 11.90 -23.47 -5.37
CA HIS A 175 12.52 -22.31 -4.73
C HIS A 175 13.99 -22.64 -4.42
N THR A 176 14.90 -21.89 -5.00
CA THR A 176 16.36 -22.01 -4.76
C THR A 176 16.91 -20.85 -3.94
N GLU A 177 16.18 -19.76 -3.84
CA GLU A 177 16.53 -18.58 -3.06
C GLU A 177 15.60 -18.44 -1.84
N PRO A 178 16.09 -17.85 -0.73
CA PRO A 178 15.25 -17.55 0.42
C PRO A 178 14.08 -16.64 0.05
N GLU A 179 12.89 -16.95 0.55
CA GLU A 179 11.70 -16.12 0.32
C GLU A 179 11.68 -14.89 1.22
N ALA A 180 12.15 -15.05 2.47
CA ALA A 180 12.33 -13.94 3.39
C ALA A 180 13.72 -13.31 3.19
N ARG A 181 13.76 -11.99 3.08
CA ARG A 181 15.02 -11.26 3.04
C ARG A 181 14.93 -9.90 3.74
N ARG A 182 16.10 -9.42 4.20
CA ARG A 182 16.28 -8.03 4.61
C ARG A 182 17.11 -7.29 3.57
N LEU A 183 16.97 -5.98 3.52
CA LEU A 183 17.81 -5.14 2.66
C LEU A 183 19.24 -5.14 3.19
N THR A 184 20.21 -5.38 2.29
CA THR A 184 21.62 -5.21 2.58
C THR A 184 22.00 -3.72 2.50
N ASP A 185 23.21 -3.37 2.97
CA ASP A 185 23.71 -2.00 2.82
C ASP A 185 23.89 -1.62 1.35
N GLU A 186 24.23 -2.58 0.48
CA GLU A 186 24.30 -2.38 -0.97
C GLU A 186 22.92 -2.12 -1.57
N ASP A 187 21.89 -2.85 -1.15
CA ASP A 187 20.48 -2.62 -1.57
C ASP A 187 20.04 -1.21 -1.20
N ILE A 188 20.39 -0.76 0.01
CA ILE A 188 20.03 0.57 0.52
C ILE A 188 20.78 1.65 -0.25
N GLN A 189 22.08 1.48 -0.45
CA GLN A 189 22.90 2.43 -1.19
C GLN A 189 22.44 2.59 -2.64
N ALA A 190 22.12 1.48 -3.31
CA ALA A 190 21.60 1.51 -4.68
C ALA A 190 20.29 2.31 -4.83
N ARG A 191 19.51 2.45 -3.75
CA ARG A 191 18.27 3.24 -3.75
C ARG A 191 18.47 4.72 -3.40
N THR A 192 19.62 5.06 -2.82
CA THR A 192 19.98 6.45 -2.49
C THR A 192 20.77 7.14 -3.59
N THR A 193 21.36 6.35 -4.53
CA THR A 193 22.08 6.86 -5.71
C THR A 193 21.15 6.86 -6.91
N VAL A 194 20.83 8.03 -7.43
CA VAL A 194 20.02 8.20 -8.65
C VAL A 194 20.95 8.00 -9.84
N GLU A 195 21.11 6.76 -10.33
CA GLU A 195 21.89 6.52 -11.55
C GLU A 195 21.03 6.48 -12.82
N ASP A 196 19.77 6.09 -12.75
CA ASP A 196 18.88 6.01 -13.91
C ASP A 196 17.40 6.10 -13.50
N PRO A 197 16.65 7.12 -13.97
CA PRO A 197 15.21 7.24 -13.72
C PRO A 197 14.39 6.04 -14.23
N SER A 198 14.88 5.29 -15.21
CA SER A 198 14.19 4.11 -15.75
C SER A 198 14.20 2.91 -14.79
N HIS A 199 15.05 2.91 -13.78
CA HIS A 199 15.11 1.87 -12.75
C HIS A 199 14.25 2.17 -11.51
N LEU A 200 13.63 3.35 -11.42
CA LEU A 200 12.78 3.76 -10.30
C LEU A 200 11.35 3.20 -10.40
N GLY A 201 11.00 2.51 -11.47
CA GLY A 201 9.64 2.05 -11.79
C GLY A 201 9.29 0.62 -11.38
N GLY A 202 9.71 0.12 -10.24
CA GLY A 202 9.30 -1.21 -9.79
C GLY A 202 9.43 -1.41 -8.29
N PHE A 203 8.37 -1.88 -7.65
CA PHE A 203 8.50 -2.47 -6.31
C PHE A 203 9.64 -3.50 -6.32
N PRO A 204 10.59 -3.46 -5.39
CA PRO A 204 11.75 -4.35 -5.41
C PRO A 204 11.46 -5.84 -5.19
N GLY A 205 10.21 -6.25 -5.22
CA GLY A 205 9.78 -7.65 -5.21
C GLY A 205 9.42 -8.20 -6.59
N ALA A 206 9.20 -7.34 -7.60
CA ALA A 206 8.72 -7.78 -8.91
C ALA A 206 9.82 -8.17 -9.92
N ALA A 207 11.06 -7.82 -9.68
CA ALA A 207 12.13 -7.93 -10.68
C ALA A 207 13.31 -8.79 -10.23
N ARG A 208 13.11 -10.07 -10.04
CA ARG A 208 14.12 -11.13 -10.25
C ARG A 208 13.52 -12.53 -10.09
N ARG A 209 12.52 -12.84 -10.87
CA ARG A 209 12.28 -14.25 -11.21
C ARG A 209 12.98 -14.49 -12.54
N GLY A 210 13.97 -15.41 -12.49
CA GLY A 210 14.83 -15.72 -13.61
C GLY A 210 14.08 -16.14 -14.85
N ALA A 211 14.75 -15.92 -16.00
CA ALA A 211 14.37 -16.22 -17.37
C ALA A 211 13.11 -15.49 -17.86
N ALA A 212 13.29 -14.61 -18.85
CA ALA A 212 12.21 -14.03 -19.59
C ALA A 212 11.26 -15.14 -20.09
N PRO A 213 9.97 -15.12 -19.72
CA PRO A 213 9.00 -15.97 -20.39
C PRO A 213 8.94 -15.56 -21.87
N ALA A 214 8.68 -16.51 -22.75
CA ALA A 214 8.29 -16.22 -24.12
C ALA A 214 7.27 -15.09 -24.13
N ALA A 215 7.43 -14.10 -25.02
CA ALA A 215 6.72 -12.84 -25.08
C ALA A 215 5.30 -12.93 -24.52
N ALA A 216 5.08 -12.29 -23.38
CA ALA A 216 3.74 -12.16 -22.85
C ALA A 216 2.84 -11.54 -23.92
N PRO A 217 1.60 -12.00 -24.08
CA PRO A 217 0.66 -11.33 -24.97
C PRO A 217 0.57 -9.86 -24.59
N PRO A 218 0.36 -8.96 -25.57
CA PRO A 218 0.24 -7.54 -25.29
C PRO A 218 -0.85 -7.32 -24.20
N PRO A 219 -0.65 -6.37 -23.28
CA PRO A 219 -1.66 -6.08 -22.29
C PRO A 219 -2.99 -5.74 -22.97
N PRO A 220 -4.13 -6.18 -22.41
CA PRO A 220 -5.42 -5.85 -22.97
C PRO A 220 -5.59 -4.31 -23.00
N PRO A 221 -6.36 -3.78 -23.95
CA PRO A 221 -6.65 -2.36 -24.01
C PRO A 221 -7.25 -1.89 -22.68
N PRO A 222 -7.10 -0.61 -22.29
CA PRO A 222 -7.68 -0.07 -21.09
C PRO A 222 -9.15 -0.46 -20.92
N GLY A 223 -9.53 -1.00 -19.75
CA GLY A 223 -10.87 -1.55 -19.52
C GLY A 223 -11.13 -2.95 -20.08
N GLY A 224 -10.26 -3.49 -20.92
CA GLY A 224 -10.46 -4.81 -21.52
C GLY A 224 -10.42 -5.96 -20.52
N ALA A 225 -9.56 -5.89 -19.52
CA ALA A 225 -9.49 -6.90 -18.46
C ALA A 225 -10.76 -6.90 -17.60
N LEU A 226 -11.27 -5.72 -17.22
CA LEU A 226 -12.52 -5.57 -16.47
C LEU A 226 -13.70 -6.10 -17.27
N LYS A 227 -13.78 -5.77 -18.56
CA LYS A 227 -14.83 -6.28 -19.44
C LYS A 227 -14.81 -7.80 -19.53
N LEU A 228 -13.64 -8.40 -19.77
CA LEU A 228 -13.51 -9.87 -19.83
C LEU A 228 -13.92 -10.53 -18.52
N ARG A 229 -13.54 -9.95 -17.38
CA ARG A 229 -13.96 -10.44 -16.06
C ARG A 229 -15.49 -10.43 -15.92
N ASN A 230 -16.14 -9.32 -16.25
CA ASN A 230 -17.59 -9.19 -16.14
C ASN A 230 -18.33 -10.11 -17.11
N ASP A 231 -17.84 -10.24 -18.35
CA ASP A 231 -18.36 -11.19 -19.35
C ASP A 231 -18.19 -12.65 -18.88
N THR A 232 -17.05 -12.98 -18.26
CA THR A 232 -16.80 -14.32 -17.68
C THR A 232 -17.75 -14.61 -16.52
N SER A 233 -17.93 -13.65 -15.60
CA SER A 233 -18.88 -13.77 -14.48
C SER A 233 -20.28 -14.07 -14.99
N LYS A 234 -20.76 -13.31 -15.98
CA LYS A 234 -22.05 -13.51 -16.60
C LYS A 234 -22.14 -14.85 -17.31
N PHE A 235 -21.16 -15.22 -18.11
CA PHE A 235 -21.13 -16.49 -18.84
C PHE A 235 -21.22 -17.69 -17.89
N LEU A 236 -20.40 -17.73 -16.83
CA LEU A 236 -20.41 -18.83 -15.86
C LEU A 236 -21.75 -18.92 -15.12
N SER A 237 -22.39 -17.79 -14.80
CA SER A 237 -23.72 -17.76 -14.18
C SER A 237 -24.80 -18.26 -15.15
N ASP A 238 -24.81 -17.83 -16.39
CA ASP A 238 -25.78 -18.24 -17.42
C ASP A 238 -25.65 -19.73 -17.75
N GLU A 239 -24.42 -20.26 -17.75
CA GLU A 239 -24.16 -21.69 -17.90
C GLU A 239 -24.65 -22.53 -16.71
N GLY A 240 -24.94 -21.92 -15.56
CA GLY A 240 -25.36 -22.62 -14.35
C GLY A 240 -24.23 -23.42 -13.69
N VAL A 241 -23.04 -22.84 -13.66
CA VAL A 241 -21.87 -23.34 -12.94
C VAL A 241 -22.17 -23.34 -11.44
N LEU A 242 -21.87 -24.43 -10.74
CA LEU A 242 -22.11 -24.53 -9.30
C LEU A 242 -21.03 -23.81 -8.48
N VAL A 243 -19.77 -24.02 -8.84
CA VAL A 243 -18.61 -23.31 -8.26
C VAL A 243 -17.54 -23.15 -9.33
N ALA A 244 -17.01 -21.96 -9.49
CA ALA A 244 -15.81 -21.73 -10.30
C ALA A 244 -14.56 -21.76 -9.41
N VAL A 245 -13.52 -22.47 -9.87
CA VAL A 245 -12.30 -22.70 -9.11
C VAL A 245 -11.11 -22.06 -9.82
N ASN A 246 -10.33 -21.28 -9.09
CA ASN A 246 -9.06 -20.72 -9.52
C ASN A 246 -7.95 -21.13 -8.54
N TYR A 247 -6.70 -20.76 -8.80
CA TYR A 247 -5.56 -20.94 -7.87
C TYR A 247 -4.88 -19.61 -7.50
N GLY A 248 -5.47 -18.49 -7.91
CA GLY A 248 -4.84 -17.18 -7.71
C GLY A 248 -3.67 -16.95 -8.66
N THR A 249 -2.74 -16.06 -8.29
CA THR A 249 -1.66 -15.64 -9.21
C THR A 249 -0.33 -16.36 -8.95
N ASN A 250 0.26 -16.22 -7.78
CA ASN A 250 1.67 -16.55 -7.52
C ASN A 250 1.90 -17.67 -6.48
N GLY A 251 0.86 -18.22 -5.88
CA GLY A 251 0.96 -19.15 -4.76
C GLY A 251 1.61 -20.50 -5.10
N ASP A 252 2.17 -21.11 -4.09
CA ASP A 252 2.61 -22.51 -4.02
C ASP A 252 2.91 -22.88 -2.56
N GLY A 253 3.26 -24.14 -2.29
CA GLY A 253 3.62 -24.58 -0.94
C GLY A 253 2.51 -24.36 0.10
N GLY A 254 1.24 -24.32 -0.31
CA GLY A 254 0.11 -24.00 0.56
C GLY A 254 -0.32 -22.54 0.56
N THR A 255 0.43 -21.66 -0.09
CA THR A 255 0.08 -20.23 -0.23
C THR A 255 -0.87 -20.00 -1.41
N VAL A 256 -1.90 -19.21 -1.20
CA VAL A 256 -2.88 -18.79 -2.23
C VAL A 256 -2.94 -17.27 -2.25
N PHE A 257 -2.54 -16.65 -3.35
CA PHE A 257 -2.68 -15.23 -3.59
C PHE A 257 -3.92 -14.97 -4.42
N ALA A 258 -4.96 -14.45 -3.80
CA ALA A 258 -6.20 -14.13 -4.49
C ALA A 258 -7.01 -13.10 -3.71
N SER A 259 -7.74 -12.26 -4.42
CA SER A 259 -8.53 -11.18 -3.85
C SER A 259 -10.02 -11.38 -4.22
N PHE A 260 -10.48 -10.77 -5.27
CA PHE A 260 -11.88 -10.74 -5.66
C PHE A 260 -12.21 -11.69 -6.82
N GLY A 261 -13.48 -12.13 -6.88
CA GLY A 261 -14.06 -12.85 -8.01
C GLY A 261 -15.27 -12.12 -8.61
N GLY A 262 -15.94 -11.32 -7.79
CA GLY A 262 -17.03 -10.43 -8.17
C GLY A 262 -16.61 -8.95 -8.14
N SER A 263 -17.58 -8.07 -7.87
CA SER A 263 -17.40 -6.63 -7.82
C SER A 263 -18.26 -6.02 -6.71
N GLN A 264 -17.73 -4.98 -6.04
CA GLN A 264 -18.49 -4.14 -5.13
C GLN A 264 -19.56 -3.31 -5.86
N ASN A 265 -19.37 -3.04 -7.16
CA ASN A 265 -20.33 -2.28 -7.94
C ASN A 265 -21.62 -3.08 -8.17
N PRO A 266 -22.78 -2.62 -7.65
CA PRO A 266 -24.05 -3.34 -7.80
C PRO A 266 -24.57 -3.45 -9.24
N ALA A 267 -24.01 -2.68 -10.17
CA ALA A 267 -24.36 -2.74 -11.59
C ALA A 267 -23.61 -3.86 -12.34
N ASP A 268 -22.55 -4.41 -11.78
CA ASP A 268 -21.77 -5.47 -12.40
C ASP A 268 -22.46 -6.85 -12.26
N PRO A 269 -22.24 -7.77 -13.20
CA PRO A 269 -22.81 -9.12 -13.13
C PRO A 269 -22.38 -9.88 -11.87
N THR A 270 -23.33 -10.54 -11.22
CA THR A 270 -23.02 -11.45 -10.10
C THR A 270 -22.47 -12.78 -10.65
N PRO A 271 -21.25 -13.20 -10.29
CA PRO A 271 -20.70 -14.50 -10.68
C PRO A 271 -21.38 -15.65 -9.93
N PRO A 272 -21.14 -16.92 -10.30
CA PRO A 272 -21.41 -18.04 -9.40
C PRO A 272 -20.48 -17.98 -8.17
N PRO A 273 -20.67 -18.82 -7.14
CA PRO A 273 -19.67 -19.02 -6.10
C PRO A 273 -18.28 -19.26 -6.70
N MET A 274 -17.27 -18.51 -6.25
CA MET A 274 -15.89 -18.64 -6.74
C MET A 274 -14.93 -18.86 -5.60
N VAL A 275 -13.95 -19.73 -5.81
CA VAL A 275 -12.92 -20.08 -4.81
C VAL A 275 -11.54 -20.04 -5.43
N ALA A 276 -10.55 -19.63 -4.64
CA ALA A 276 -9.14 -19.90 -4.93
C ALA A 276 -8.66 -21.04 -4.02
N ILE A 277 -7.99 -22.03 -4.60
CA ILE A 277 -7.34 -23.12 -3.87
C ILE A 277 -5.86 -23.16 -4.20
N THR A 278 -5.05 -23.86 -3.39
CA THR A 278 -3.62 -23.96 -3.69
C THR A 278 -3.37 -24.53 -5.08
N PRO A 279 -2.34 -24.07 -5.78
CA PRO A 279 -1.99 -24.59 -7.11
C PRO A 279 -1.76 -26.10 -7.13
N GLU A 280 -1.23 -26.68 -6.05
CA GLU A 280 -1.01 -28.13 -5.93
C GLU A 280 -2.34 -28.91 -5.96
N HIS A 281 -3.35 -28.44 -5.22
CA HIS A 281 -4.68 -29.05 -5.21
C HIS A 281 -5.38 -28.86 -6.56
N TYR A 282 -5.30 -27.66 -7.11
CA TYR A 282 -5.83 -27.34 -8.45
C TYR A 282 -5.23 -28.26 -9.50
N ASN A 283 -3.90 -28.36 -9.56
CA ASN A 283 -3.18 -29.20 -10.51
C ASN A 283 -3.49 -30.68 -10.33
N ARG A 284 -3.70 -31.16 -9.08
CA ARG A 284 -4.13 -32.53 -8.82
C ARG A 284 -5.47 -32.81 -9.46
N ILE A 285 -6.47 -31.96 -9.25
CA ILE A 285 -7.81 -32.13 -9.84
C ILE A 285 -7.71 -32.06 -11.37
N ALA A 286 -6.98 -31.08 -11.92
CA ALA A 286 -6.77 -30.94 -13.36
C ALA A 286 -6.13 -32.17 -13.99
N ARG A 287 -5.12 -32.79 -13.36
CA ARG A 287 -4.51 -34.05 -13.83
C ARG A 287 -5.50 -35.22 -13.83
N LEU A 288 -6.34 -35.33 -12.80
CA LEU A 288 -7.39 -36.37 -12.77
C LEU A 288 -8.35 -36.20 -13.96
N ILE A 289 -8.76 -34.96 -14.26
CA ILE A 289 -9.62 -34.67 -15.44
C ILE A 289 -8.91 -35.03 -16.74
N GLN A 290 -7.64 -34.63 -16.90
CA GLN A 290 -6.84 -34.96 -18.10
C GLN A 290 -6.68 -36.46 -18.32
N HIS A 291 -6.62 -37.22 -17.22
CA HIS A 291 -6.61 -38.69 -17.24
C HIS A 291 -8.00 -39.30 -17.32
N LYS A 292 -9.06 -38.52 -17.58
CA LYS A 292 -10.45 -39.00 -17.78
C LYS A 292 -11.06 -39.69 -16.55
N MET A 293 -10.70 -39.26 -15.35
CA MET A 293 -11.15 -39.85 -14.08
C MET A 293 -12.31 -39.08 -13.45
N ALA A 294 -13.06 -38.29 -14.07
CA ALA A 294 -14.27 -37.61 -13.57
C ALA A 294 -14.26 -37.30 -12.03
N PRO A 295 -13.28 -36.53 -11.50
CA PRO A 295 -13.16 -36.30 -10.06
C PRO A 295 -14.38 -35.56 -9.52
N LYS A 296 -14.81 -35.89 -8.28
CA LYS A 296 -15.84 -35.12 -7.58
C LYS A 296 -15.24 -34.27 -6.48
N VAL A 297 -15.73 -33.06 -6.40
CA VAL A 297 -15.31 -32.04 -5.40
C VAL A 297 -16.53 -31.54 -4.65
N THR A 298 -16.35 -31.29 -3.37
CA THR A 298 -17.37 -30.64 -2.52
C THR A 298 -16.91 -29.28 -2.09
N PHE A 299 -17.81 -28.30 -2.15
CA PHE A 299 -17.66 -27.01 -1.48
C PHE A 299 -18.89 -26.69 -0.62
N ASP A 300 -18.66 -26.01 0.50
CA ASP A 300 -19.71 -25.47 1.37
C ASP A 300 -19.27 -24.06 1.81
N ILE A 301 -19.92 -23.04 1.27
CA ILE A 301 -19.53 -21.64 1.40
C ILE A 301 -20.71 -20.85 1.93
N GLU A 302 -20.50 -20.16 3.06
CA GLU A 302 -21.43 -19.15 3.56
C GLU A 302 -20.80 -17.77 3.38
N ALA A 303 -21.36 -16.98 2.48
CA ALA A 303 -20.93 -15.62 2.19
C ALA A 303 -22.13 -14.68 2.11
N GLU A 304 -21.95 -13.46 2.52
CA GLU A 304 -23.00 -12.45 2.57
C GLU A 304 -22.54 -11.14 1.92
N THR A 305 -23.42 -10.55 1.11
CA THR A 305 -23.22 -9.24 0.50
C THR A 305 -24.07 -8.22 1.25
N TYR A 306 -23.43 -7.19 1.79
CA TYR A 306 -24.10 -6.10 2.53
C TYR A 306 -24.37 -4.93 1.59
N LYS A 307 -25.65 -4.50 1.54
CA LYS A 307 -26.14 -3.49 0.59
C LYS A 307 -26.65 -2.21 1.29
N THR A 308 -26.26 -2.00 2.55
CA THR A 308 -26.97 -1.08 3.44
C THR A 308 -26.85 0.37 2.97
N ASP A 309 -25.78 1.06 3.19
CA ASP A 309 -25.65 2.47 2.84
C ASP A 309 -24.73 2.75 1.64
N GLN A 310 -23.99 1.74 1.21
CA GLN A 310 -23.03 1.81 0.09
C GLN A 310 -21.94 2.89 0.27
N MET A 311 -21.69 3.30 1.51
CA MET A 311 -20.66 4.29 1.85
C MET A 311 -19.49 3.60 2.52
N GLY A 312 -18.27 3.93 2.10
CA GLY A 312 -17.05 3.63 2.84
C GLY A 312 -16.78 4.67 3.93
N PHE A 313 -15.78 4.45 4.73
CA PHE A 313 -15.34 5.41 5.75
C PHE A 313 -13.82 5.39 5.93
N ASN A 314 -13.27 6.51 6.36
CA ASN A 314 -11.94 6.64 6.96
C ASN A 314 -12.09 6.84 8.46
N LEU A 315 -11.15 6.37 9.26
CA LEU A 315 -11.11 6.66 10.68
C LEU A 315 -10.14 7.82 10.92
N VAL A 316 -10.59 8.85 11.62
CA VAL A 316 -9.81 10.07 11.91
C VAL A 316 -9.74 10.29 13.41
N GLY A 317 -8.58 10.77 13.90
CA GLY A 317 -8.39 11.21 15.28
C GLY A 317 -7.28 12.24 15.39
N GLU A 318 -7.28 13.09 16.43
CA GLU A 318 -6.35 14.23 16.51
C GLU A 318 -5.69 14.39 17.87
N ILE A 319 -4.40 14.72 17.87
CA ILE A 319 -3.71 15.36 18.99
C ILE A 319 -3.70 16.86 18.67
N PRO A 320 -4.46 17.71 19.40
CA PRO A 320 -4.55 19.13 19.06
C PRO A 320 -3.22 19.86 19.15
N GLY A 321 -2.92 20.66 18.15
CA GLY A 321 -1.81 21.60 18.15
C GLY A 321 -2.03 22.75 19.11
N THR A 322 -0.98 23.54 19.38
CA THR A 322 -1.03 24.67 20.31
C THR A 322 -1.11 26.02 19.59
N ILE A 323 -0.01 26.48 18.99
CA ILE A 323 0.10 27.83 18.38
C ILE A 323 -0.26 27.84 16.88
N LYS A 324 -0.23 26.67 16.22
CA LYS A 324 -0.53 26.46 14.80
C LYS A 324 -1.55 25.32 14.64
N LYS A 325 -2.57 25.37 15.47
CA LYS A 325 -3.57 24.29 15.58
C LYS A 325 -4.32 23.99 14.27
N ASP A 326 -4.37 24.95 13.36
CA ASP A 326 -5.03 24.80 12.05
C ASP A 326 -4.09 24.19 10.98
N GLU A 327 -2.78 24.11 11.26
CA GLU A 327 -1.83 23.41 10.39
C GLU A 327 -1.79 21.94 10.79
N ILE A 328 -1.85 21.03 9.81
CA ILE A 328 -2.04 19.59 10.02
C ILE A 328 -0.82 18.80 9.55
N VAL A 329 -0.34 17.93 10.42
CA VAL A 329 0.58 16.83 10.07
C VAL A 329 -0.18 15.53 10.23
N ALA A 330 -0.25 14.70 9.19
CA ALA A 330 -0.99 13.45 9.23
C ALA A 330 -0.05 12.24 9.20
N LEU A 331 -0.52 11.12 9.76
CA LEU A 331 0.11 9.81 9.68
C LEU A 331 -0.96 8.73 9.58
N GLY A 332 -0.59 7.55 9.06
CA GLY A 332 -1.53 6.42 8.99
C GLY A 332 -1.14 5.35 7.99
N GLY A 333 -2.09 4.50 7.70
CA GLY A 333 -2.09 3.44 6.71
C GLY A 333 -3.51 3.01 6.47
N HIS A 334 -3.74 2.04 5.58
CA HIS A 334 -5.11 1.56 5.39
C HIS A 334 -5.51 0.53 6.45
N LEU A 335 -6.80 0.50 6.77
CA LEU A 335 -7.38 -0.42 7.75
C LEU A 335 -8.04 -1.63 7.09
N ASP A 336 -8.57 -1.47 5.89
CA ASP A 336 -9.15 -2.58 5.13
C ASP A 336 -8.09 -3.62 4.75
N SER A 337 -8.53 -4.81 4.39
CA SER A 337 -7.68 -5.92 3.98
C SER A 337 -8.44 -6.95 3.16
N TRP A 338 -7.73 -7.76 2.39
CA TRP A 338 -8.32 -8.91 1.71
C TRP A 338 -8.68 -10.05 2.67
N GLN A 339 -9.55 -10.94 2.19
CA GLN A 339 -10.14 -12.04 2.96
C GLN A 339 -9.29 -13.31 3.06
N GLY A 340 -8.15 -13.39 2.38
CA GLY A 340 -7.35 -14.62 2.33
C GLY A 340 -6.74 -15.01 3.67
N GLY A 341 -6.17 -14.03 4.37
CA GLY A 341 -5.65 -14.10 5.74
C GLY A 341 -6.45 -13.21 6.68
N THR A 342 -5.80 -12.74 7.76
CA THR A 342 -6.39 -11.81 8.73
C THR A 342 -5.99 -10.34 8.46
N GLY A 343 -5.23 -10.06 7.39
CA GLY A 343 -4.76 -8.72 7.05
C GLY A 343 -3.75 -8.19 8.07
N ALA A 344 -2.83 -9.04 8.55
CA ALA A 344 -1.88 -8.65 9.59
C ALA A 344 -0.74 -7.81 9.02
N THR A 345 -0.12 -8.25 7.91
CA THR A 345 0.99 -7.53 7.27
C THR A 345 0.50 -6.51 6.23
N ASP A 346 -0.73 -6.69 5.76
CA ASP A 346 -1.39 -5.89 4.73
C ASP A 346 -2.83 -5.55 5.14
N ASN A 347 -3.11 -4.41 5.85
CA ASN A 347 -2.12 -3.51 6.43
C ASN A 347 -2.40 -3.28 7.92
N GLY A 348 -2.64 -4.37 8.66
CA GLY A 348 -2.79 -4.33 10.13
C GLY A 348 -1.54 -3.76 10.81
N THR A 349 -0.33 -4.03 10.27
CA THR A 349 0.93 -3.48 10.79
C THR A 349 1.00 -1.97 10.64
N GLY A 350 0.78 -1.41 9.47
CA GLY A 350 0.83 0.04 9.30
C GLY A 350 -0.19 0.78 10.16
N SER A 351 -1.44 0.27 10.20
CA SER A 351 -2.45 0.78 11.11
C SER A 351 -2.01 0.72 12.57
N SER A 352 -1.40 -0.40 13.02
CA SER A 352 -0.94 -0.58 14.40
C SER A 352 0.25 0.31 14.74
N VAL A 353 1.18 0.49 13.80
CA VAL A 353 2.35 1.38 13.93
C VAL A 353 1.89 2.83 14.08
N ALA A 354 0.95 3.29 13.28
CA ALA A 354 0.40 4.65 13.37
C ALA A 354 -0.35 4.88 14.70
N ILE A 355 -1.17 3.91 15.17
CA ILE A 355 -1.84 3.98 16.47
C ILE A 355 -0.80 4.05 17.61
N GLU A 356 0.26 3.25 17.53
CA GLU A 356 1.33 3.26 18.53
C GLU A 356 2.12 4.56 18.48
N ALA A 357 2.39 5.11 17.29
CA ALA A 357 3.08 6.40 17.12
C ALA A 357 2.30 7.54 17.81
N VAL A 358 0.97 7.64 17.62
CA VAL A 358 0.18 8.67 18.32
C VAL A 358 0.10 8.40 19.81
N ARG A 359 0.02 7.12 20.26
CA ARG A 359 0.12 6.80 21.69
C ARG A 359 1.43 7.31 22.29
N ILE A 360 2.55 7.03 21.64
CA ILE A 360 3.87 7.51 22.07
C ILE A 360 3.87 9.03 22.18
N LEU A 361 3.38 9.74 21.13
CA LEU A 361 3.34 11.19 21.12
C LEU A 361 2.53 11.78 22.29
N THR A 362 1.40 11.17 22.66
CA THR A 362 0.60 11.64 23.82
C THR A 362 1.33 11.47 25.14
N THR A 363 2.18 10.43 25.30
CA THR A 363 2.94 10.19 26.54
C THR A 363 4.11 11.14 26.73
N LEU A 364 4.55 11.83 25.69
CA LEU A 364 5.66 12.80 25.79
C LEU A 364 5.31 14.01 26.67
N HIS A 365 4.03 14.35 26.80
CA HIS A 365 3.56 15.55 27.47
C HIS A 365 4.28 16.84 26.98
N LYS A 366 4.63 16.86 25.68
CA LYS A 366 5.28 17.99 25.01
C LYS A 366 4.30 18.67 24.07
N PRO A 367 4.19 20.01 24.14
CA PRO A 367 3.32 20.71 23.21
C PRO A 367 3.89 20.62 21.79
N MET A 368 3.06 20.19 20.85
CA MET A 368 3.33 20.31 19.43
C MET A 368 2.67 21.57 18.88
N ALA A 369 3.32 22.25 17.94
CA ALA A 369 2.78 23.48 17.37
C ALA A 369 1.56 23.20 16.50
N ARG A 370 1.66 22.18 15.64
CA ARG A 370 0.63 21.73 14.70
C ARG A 370 -0.21 20.60 15.28
N THR A 371 -1.41 20.46 14.77
CA THR A 371 -2.27 19.33 15.06
C THR A 371 -1.72 18.08 14.34
N VAL A 372 -1.58 16.99 15.10
CA VAL A 372 -1.24 15.68 14.54
C VAL A 372 -2.53 14.89 14.32
N ARG A 373 -2.77 14.44 13.10
CA ARG A 373 -3.97 13.72 12.70
C ARG A 373 -3.61 12.30 12.28
N ILE A 374 -4.11 11.29 12.99
CA ILE A 374 -4.09 9.92 12.50
C ILE A 374 -5.26 9.72 11.55
N ILE A 375 -5.00 9.07 10.41
CA ILE A 375 -6.02 8.69 9.44
C ILE A 375 -5.78 7.23 9.06
N LEU A 376 -6.77 6.38 9.34
CA LEU A 376 -6.75 5.00 8.87
C LEU A 376 -7.76 4.88 7.73
N TRP A 377 -7.24 4.55 6.55
CA TRP A 377 -8.01 4.58 5.32
C TRP A 377 -8.86 3.33 5.16
N GLY A 378 -9.99 3.47 4.47
CA GLY A 378 -10.78 2.36 3.96
C GLY A 378 -10.82 2.39 2.44
N GLY A 379 -10.85 1.22 1.81
CA GLY A 379 -10.92 1.09 0.36
C GLY A 379 -9.59 1.37 -0.34
N GLU A 380 -8.47 1.17 0.33
CA GLU A 380 -7.16 1.18 -0.31
C GLU A 380 -7.07 0.07 -1.34
N GLU A 381 -7.43 -1.14 -0.94
CA GLU A 381 -7.38 -2.39 -1.70
C GLU A 381 -8.25 -2.36 -2.96
N GLU A 382 -9.29 -1.56 -2.98
CA GLU A 382 -10.15 -1.32 -4.15
C GLU A 382 -9.69 -0.13 -4.99
N GLY A 383 -8.52 0.42 -4.71
CA GLY A 383 -7.85 1.44 -5.51
C GLY A 383 -7.73 2.81 -4.87
N LEU A 384 -7.27 2.89 -3.63
CA LEU A 384 -7.01 4.11 -2.87
C LEU A 384 -8.26 4.97 -2.68
N LEU A 385 -9.44 4.35 -2.51
CA LEU A 385 -10.70 5.10 -2.58
C LEU A 385 -10.84 6.11 -1.44
N GLY A 386 -10.57 5.68 -0.20
CA GLY A 386 -10.69 6.55 0.97
C GLY A 386 -9.77 7.75 0.94
N SER A 387 -8.49 7.56 0.62
CA SER A 387 -7.54 8.67 0.53
C SER A 387 -7.83 9.61 -0.65
N LYS A 388 -8.26 9.07 -1.80
CA LYS A 388 -8.68 9.89 -2.94
C LYS A 388 -9.86 10.79 -2.62
N PHE A 389 -10.91 10.22 -2.01
CA PHE A 389 -12.08 11.00 -1.60
C PHE A 389 -11.72 12.04 -0.55
N TYR A 390 -10.90 11.68 0.44
CA TYR A 390 -10.44 12.60 1.46
C TYR A 390 -9.68 13.79 0.85
N VAL A 391 -8.69 13.50 0.00
CA VAL A 391 -7.89 14.52 -0.68
C VAL A 391 -8.75 15.42 -1.56
N GLN A 392 -9.71 14.85 -2.29
CA GLN A 392 -10.65 15.60 -3.13
C GLN A 392 -11.55 16.51 -2.29
N GLN A 393 -12.02 16.05 -1.15
CA GLN A 393 -12.96 16.78 -0.30
C GLN A 393 -12.27 17.90 0.48
N HIS A 394 -11.10 17.61 1.09
CA HIS A 394 -10.41 18.53 1.99
C HIS A 394 -9.45 19.48 1.27
N PHE A 395 -8.84 19.07 0.16
CA PHE A 395 -7.74 19.82 -0.42
C PHE A 395 -7.98 20.26 -1.85
N ALA A 396 -8.07 19.35 -2.79
CA ALA A 396 -8.36 19.67 -4.19
C ALA A 396 -8.80 18.42 -4.97
N PRO A 397 -9.83 18.52 -5.84
CA PRO A 397 -10.05 17.51 -6.87
C PRO A 397 -8.89 17.53 -7.86
N ARG A 398 -8.34 16.35 -8.17
CA ARG A 398 -7.17 16.21 -9.04
C ARG A 398 -7.38 16.73 -10.47
N ASP A 399 -8.59 16.62 -10.99
CA ASP A 399 -8.95 17.02 -12.35
C ASP A 399 -9.03 18.55 -12.53
N THR A 400 -9.48 19.26 -11.50
CA THR A 400 -9.67 20.71 -11.54
C THR A 400 -8.58 21.48 -10.80
N MET A 401 -7.88 20.84 -9.87
CA MET A 401 -6.91 21.47 -8.94
C MET A 401 -7.44 22.71 -8.24
N LYS A 402 -8.77 22.76 -8.02
CA LYS A 402 -9.41 23.86 -7.28
C LYS A 402 -9.16 23.64 -5.78
N GLN A 403 -8.14 24.30 -5.27
CA GLN A 403 -7.73 24.19 -3.88
C GLN A 403 -8.76 24.75 -2.92
N THR A 404 -8.98 24.06 -1.80
CA THR A 404 -9.71 24.57 -0.63
C THR A 404 -8.79 25.40 0.26
N PRO A 405 -9.34 26.13 1.25
CA PRO A 405 -8.51 26.82 2.27
C PRO A 405 -7.65 25.85 3.12
N GLU A 406 -8.02 24.59 3.23
CA GLU A 406 -7.28 23.57 4.00
C GLU A 406 -6.00 23.13 3.29
N TYR A 407 -5.95 23.22 1.95
CA TYR A 407 -4.78 22.87 1.16
C TYR A 407 -3.50 23.59 1.64
N ALA A 408 -3.59 24.88 1.93
CA ALA A 408 -2.46 25.66 2.40
C ALA A 408 -2.04 25.36 3.85
N LYS A 409 -2.90 24.68 4.60
CA LYS A 409 -2.70 24.37 6.02
C LYS A 409 -2.22 22.92 6.27
N PHE A 410 -2.20 22.10 5.24
CA PHE A 410 -1.72 20.72 5.34
C PHE A 410 -0.20 20.72 5.19
N ASP A 411 0.53 20.12 6.12
CA ASP A 411 2.00 20.07 6.10
C ASP A 411 2.49 18.82 5.38
N ALA A 412 2.18 17.64 5.93
CA ALA A 412 2.66 16.36 5.41
C ALA A 412 1.77 15.18 5.82
N TYR A 413 1.82 14.10 5.06
CA TYR A 413 1.28 12.79 5.41
C TYR A 413 2.38 11.73 5.41
N PHE A 414 2.51 10.97 6.51
CA PHE A 414 3.41 9.84 6.66
C PHE A 414 2.61 8.55 6.56
N ASN A 415 3.00 7.68 5.62
CA ASN A 415 2.29 6.45 5.28
C ASN A 415 3.13 5.21 5.56
N ASP A 416 2.55 4.23 6.24
CA ASP A 416 3.13 2.91 6.42
C ASP A 416 2.27 1.85 5.73
N ASP A 417 2.79 1.30 4.61
CA ASP A 417 2.12 0.28 3.82
C ASP A 417 3.12 -0.45 2.91
N SER A 418 3.99 -1.24 3.54
CA SER A 418 4.99 -2.05 2.84
C SER A 418 5.31 -3.35 3.56
N GLY A 419 4.33 -3.88 4.29
CA GLY A 419 4.44 -5.09 5.09
C GLY A 419 4.87 -4.83 6.53
N SER A 420 5.60 -5.78 7.13
CA SER A 420 5.92 -5.76 8.56
C SER A 420 7.42 -5.61 8.86
N GLY A 421 8.21 -5.28 7.85
CA GLY A 421 9.66 -5.21 8.00
C GLY A 421 10.14 -3.94 8.68
N ARG A 422 11.40 -3.97 9.10
CA ARG A 422 12.06 -2.81 9.72
C ARG A 422 12.13 -1.62 8.77
N PHE A 423 11.86 -0.42 9.25
CA PHE A 423 12.07 0.82 8.49
C PHE A 423 13.55 1.05 8.27
N ARG A 424 13.96 1.13 7.01
CA ARG A 424 15.36 1.33 6.61
C ARG A 424 15.62 2.73 6.07
N GLY A 425 14.56 3.46 5.75
CA GLY A 425 14.61 4.81 5.21
C GLY A 425 13.24 5.40 4.95
N ILE A 426 13.24 6.59 4.36
CA ILE A 426 12.04 7.33 3.96
C ILE A 426 12.24 7.95 2.59
N SER A 427 11.17 8.04 1.79
CA SER A 427 11.17 8.84 0.55
C SER A 427 11.06 10.32 0.86
N ALA A 428 11.80 11.15 0.13
CA ALA A 428 11.67 12.62 0.16
C ALA A 428 10.75 13.15 -0.94
N ASP A 429 10.01 12.27 -1.61
CA ASP A 429 9.04 12.57 -2.68
C ASP A 429 9.59 13.52 -3.78
N ASN A 430 10.83 13.28 -4.18
CA ASN A 430 11.59 14.05 -5.18
C ASN A 430 11.88 15.53 -4.81
N ASN A 431 11.91 15.84 -3.52
CA ASN A 431 12.21 17.15 -3.00
C ASN A 431 13.57 17.16 -2.28
N ASP A 432 14.56 17.85 -2.86
CA ASP A 432 15.93 17.93 -2.31
C ASP A 432 16.00 18.70 -0.98
N GLU A 433 15.14 19.70 -0.79
CA GLU A 433 15.07 20.46 0.45
C GLU A 433 14.52 19.57 1.57
N ILE A 434 13.48 18.78 1.31
CA ILE A 434 12.96 17.79 2.25
C ILE A 434 14.04 16.72 2.54
N ALA A 435 14.75 16.24 1.52
CA ALA A 435 15.82 15.27 1.70
C ALA A 435 16.92 15.81 2.63
N ALA A 436 17.26 17.09 2.55
CA ALA A 436 18.25 17.72 3.43
C ALA A 436 17.75 17.78 4.88
N ILE A 437 16.47 18.07 5.11
CA ILE A 437 15.82 18.05 6.42
C ILE A 437 15.77 16.64 6.99
N PHE A 438 15.28 15.68 6.23
CA PHE A 438 15.11 14.29 6.67
C PHE A 438 16.46 13.62 7.00
N LYS A 439 17.53 13.94 6.27
CA LYS A 439 18.89 13.48 6.61
C LYS A 439 19.33 13.95 8.00
N GLN A 440 18.94 15.15 8.42
CA GLN A 440 19.24 15.66 9.76
C GLN A 440 18.42 14.92 10.83
N TRP A 441 17.14 14.62 10.55
CA TRP A 441 16.29 13.85 11.48
C TRP A 441 16.68 12.37 11.54
N ALA A 442 17.19 11.81 10.45
CA ALA A 442 17.69 10.42 10.39
C ALA A 442 19.02 10.22 11.13
N ALA A 443 19.86 11.24 11.22
CA ALA A 443 21.20 11.12 11.82
C ALA A 443 21.20 10.55 13.26
N PRO A 444 20.32 10.97 14.19
CA PRO A 444 20.33 10.45 15.57
C PRO A 444 19.63 9.10 15.76
N ILE A 445 19.04 8.51 14.72
CA ILE A 445 18.34 7.21 14.77
C ILE A 445 18.99 6.11 13.94
N ARG A 446 20.26 6.30 13.56
CA ARG A 446 21.05 5.26 12.84
C ARG A 446 21.21 3.98 13.64
N ASP A 447 21.19 4.06 14.96
CA ASP A 447 21.20 2.90 15.87
C ASP A 447 19.92 2.06 15.79
N LEU A 448 18.87 2.55 15.12
CA LEU A 448 17.67 1.81 14.77
C LEU A 448 17.73 1.20 13.35
N ASP A 449 18.90 1.12 12.72
CA ASP A 449 19.10 0.67 11.33
C ASP A 449 18.37 1.54 10.27
N PHE A 450 18.00 2.77 10.62
CA PHE A 450 17.43 3.73 9.69
C PHE A 450 18.55 4.51 8.98
N GLN A 451 18.76 4.25 7.69
CA GLN A 451 19.99 4.64 7.00
C GLN A 451 19.75 5.54 5.80
N ALA A 452 18.57 5.49 5.18
CA ALA A 452 18.36 6.07 3.87
C ALA A 452 17.31 7.19 3.85
N VAL A 453 17.61 8.23 3.06
CA VAL A 453 16.62 9.16 2.52
C VAL A 453 16.68 9.02 1.01
N THR A 454 15.60 8.54 0.39
CA THR A 454 15.51 8.26 -1.04
C THR A 454 14.65 9.28 -1.77
N GLY A 455 14.58 9.20 -3.10
CA GLY A 455 13.71 10.07 -3.89
C GLY A 455 14.14 11.53 -3.95
N ALA A 456 15.43 11.83 -3.70
CA ALA A 456 16.01 13.14 -3.98
C ALA A 456 16.43 13.21 -5.46
N THR A 457 16.34 14.38 -6.08
CA THR A 457 16.81 14.68 -7.46
C THR A 457 16.21 13.84 -8.59
N ALA A 458 15.27 12.95 -8.32
CA ALA A 458 14.56 12.24 -9.36
C ALA A 458 13.48 13.15 -10.01
N ALA A 459 13.34 13.10 -11.33
CA ALA A 459 12.19 13.72 -11.96
C ALA A 459 10.90 13.10 -11.40
N PRO A 460 9.87 13.88 -11.05
CA PRO A 460 8.63 13.36 -10.51
C PRO A 460 8.00 12.41 -11.54
N THR A 461 8.19 11.12 -11.35
CA THR A 461 7.49 10.11 -12.12
C THR A 461 6.22 9.76 -11.37
N LEU A 462 5.15 10.45 -11.71
CA LEU A 462 3.82 10.11 -11.24
C LEU A 462 3.40 8.80 -11.92
N GLN A 463 3.83 7.68 -11.35
CA GLN A 463 3.27 6.41 -11.74
C GLN A 463 1.88 6.29 -11.09
N PRO A 464 0.85 5.97 -11.86
CA PRO A 464 -0.41 5.55 -11.28
C PRO A 464 -0.18 4.20 -10.60
N GLY A 465 -0.34 4.14 -9.32
CA GLY A 465 -0.10 2.96 -8.49
C GLY A 465 0.72 3.32 -7.26
N GLY A 466 0.68 2.49 -6.27
CA GLY A 466 1.29 2.75 -4.96
C GLY A 466 0.23 2.67 -3.88
N THR A 467 0.41 3.39 -2.82
CA THR A 467 -0.45 3.40 -1.64
C THR A 467 -1.02 4.80 -1.39
N ASP A 468 -1.74 4.99 -0.30
CA ASP A 468 -2.51 6.20 0.04
C ASP A 468 -1.70 7.51 0.03
N SER A 469 -0.39 7.48 0.31
CA SER A 469 0.49 8.66 0.16
C SER A 469 0.45 9.24 -1.25
N THR A 470 0.25 8.40 -2.26
CA THR A 470 0.16 8.80 -3.67
C THR A 470 -1.01 9.76 -3.93
N SER A 471 -2.11 9.62 -3.19
CA SER A 471 -3.27 10.52 -3.33
C SER A 471 -2.92 11.97 -2.98
N PHE A 472 -2.01 12.18 -2.03
CA PHE A 472 -1.50 13.51 -1.66
C PHE A 472 -0.50 14.03 -2.70
N SER A 473 0.48 13.23 -3.06
CA SER A 473 1.49 13.62 -4.07
C SER A 473 0.85 13.98 -5.41
N TRP A 474 -0.27 13.34 -5.78
CA TRP A 474 -1.01 13.65 -7.02
C TRP A 474 -1.55 15.06 -7.12
N ILE A 475 -1.74 15.73 -5.99
CA ILE A 475 -2.22 17.13 -5.95
C ILE A 475 -1.14 18.10 -5.46
N GLY A 476 0.12 17.66 -5.34
CA GLY A 476 1.25 18.48 -4.91
C GLY A 476 1.32 18.71 -3.40
N LEU A 477 0.70 17.85 -2.60
CA LEU A 477 0.91 17.77 -1.16
C LEU A 477 1.97 16.71 -0.84
N ASP A 478 2.70 16.90 0.24
CA ASP A 478 3.75 15.98 0.66
C ASP A 478 3.16 14.70 1.26
N GLY A 479 3.36 13.57 0.57
CA GLY A 479 2.93 12.25 0.97
C GLY A 479 4.11 11.28 1.00
N PHE A 480 4.62 10.97 2.19
CA PHE A 480 5.84 10.17 2.36
C PHE A 480 5.55 8.72 2.68
N GLY A 481 6.34 7.81 2.08
CA GLY A 481 6.35 6.39 2.39
C GLY A 481 7.66 5.97 3.05
N PHE A 482 7.60 5.05 3.99
CA PHE A 482 8.77 4.43 4.58
C PHE A 482 9.28 3.27 3.73
N MET A 483 10.59 3.17 3.59
CA MET A 483 11.25 2.03 2.97
C MET A 483 11.45 0.93 4.01
N GLN A 484 10.89 -0.25 3.78
CA GLN A 484 10.96 -1.37 4.71
C GLN A 484 11.79 -2.54 4.18
N ASP A 485 12.28 -3.37 5.11
CA ASP A 485 12.76 -4.70 4.76
C ASP A 485 11.61 -5.51 4.16
N PRO A 486 11.79 -6.14 2.99
CA PRO A 486 10.69 -6.84 2.31
C PRO A 486 10.21 -8.08 3.07
N LEU A 487 11.02 -8.69 3.93
CA LEU A 487 10.72 -9.96 4.58
C LEU A 487 10.09 -10.97 3.60
N GLU A 488 8.91 -11.47 3.93
CA GLU A 488 8.11 -12.38 3.08
C GLU A 488 6.93 -11.66 2.39
N TYR A 489 6.87 -10.32 2.41
CA TYR A 489 5.67 -9.60 1.98
C TYR A 489 5.22 -10.01 0.56
N SER A 490 6.07 -9.83 -0.44
CA SER A 490 5.73 -10.17 -1.83
C SER A 490 5.77 -11.67 -2.16
N THR A 491 6.37 -12.49 -1.29
CA THR A 491 6.56 -13.91 -1.56
C THR A 491 5.55 -14.80 -0.85
N ARG A 492 4.98 -14.34 0.27
CA ARG A 492 4.07 -15.13 1.09
C ARG A 492 2.84 -14.41 1.59
N THR A 493 2.92 -13.13 2.03
CA THR A 493 1.82 -12.55 2.81
C THR A 493 0.92 -11.60 2.05
N HIS A 494 1.44 -10.74 1.18
CA HIS A 494 0.66 -9.74 0.46
C HIS A 494 -0.50 -10.36 -0.35
N HIS A 495 -1.74 -10.07 0.01
CA HIS A 495 -2.98 -10.59 -0.59
C HIS A 495 -3.12 -12.12 -0.55
N SER A 496 -2.67 -12.77 0.53
CA SER A 496 -2.68 -14.25 0.62
C SER A 496 -3.30 -14.80 1.90
N ASN A 497 -3.49 -16.13 1.94
CA ASN A 497 -3.90 -16.84 3.15
C ASN A 497 -2.81 -16.93 4.22
N MET A 498 -1.60 -16.42 3.95
CA MET A 498 -0.49 -16.37 4.91
C MET A 498 -0.31 -14.97 5.52
N ASP A 499 -1.20 -14.04 5.24
CA ASP A 499 -1.21 -12.73 5.87
C ASP A 499 -1.80 -12.81 7.28
N LEU A 500 -0.95 -13.26 8.21
CA LEU A 500 -1.30 -13.65 9.57
C LEU A 500 -0.38 -13.01 10.60
N TYR A 501 -0.89 -12.85 11.83
CA TYR A 501 -0.18 -12.27 12.97
C TYR A 501 1.23 -12.84 13.19
N ASP A 502 1.38 -14.17 13.08
CA ASP A 502 2.66 -14.86 13.31
C ASP A 502 3.76 -14.53 12.27
N ARG A 503 3.44 -13.83 11.20
CA ARG A 503 4.41 -13.33 10.20
C ARG A 503 5.04 -12.01 10.58
N VAL A 504 4.50 -11.33 11.59
CA VAL A 504 4.99 -10.02 12.04
C VAL A 504 6.09 -10.19 13.06
N GLN A 505 7.17 -9.41 12.89
CA GLN A 505 8.31 -9.40 13.81
C GLN A 505 8.15 -8.26 14.81
N PRO A 506 7.90 -8.53 16.11
CA PRO A 506 7.59 -7.47 17.08
C PRO A 506 8.63 -6.35 17.17
N GLY A 507 9.93 -6.70 17.10
CA GLY A 507 11.00 -5.72 17.15
C GLY A 507 11.03 -4.76 15.95
N ASP A 508 10.53 -5.19 14.79
CA ASP A 508 10.52 -4.37 13.58
C ASP A 508 9.38 -3.34 13.62
N VAL A 509 8.19 -3.75 14.05
CA VAL A 509 7.04 -2.82 14.18
C VAL A 509 7.19 -1.87 15.38
N MET A 510 7.86 -2.27 16.47
CA MET A 510 8.25 -1.37 17.55
C MET A 510 9.22 -0.29 17.04
N GLN A 511 10.17 -0.67 16.20
CA GLN A 511 11.12 0.25 15.57
C GLN A 511 10.40 1.20 14.60
N GLY A 512 9.46 0.68 13.79
CA GLY A 512 8.62 1.50 12.90
C GLY A 512 7.87 2.58 13.66
N ALA A 513 7.17 2.22 14.75
CA ALA A 513 6.43 3.17 15.58
C ALA A 513 7.31 4.26 16.21
N ALA A 514 8.54 3.90 16.63
CA ALA A 514 9.49 4.89 17.14
C ALA A 514 9.92 5.88 16.07
N ILE A 515 10.19 5.41 14.86
CA ILE A 515 10.64 6.24 13.74
C ILE A 515 9.50 7.13 13.24
N GLU A 516 8.30 6.59 13.05
CA GLU A 516 7.15 7.37 12.62
C GLU A 516 6.81 8.46 13.63
N ALA A 517 6.75 8.13 14.93
CA ALA A 517 6.56 9.13 16.00
C ALA A 517 7.64 10.21 15.97
N TRP A 518 8.90 9.85 15.67
CA TRP A 518 9.99 10.80 15.58
C TRP A 518 9.84 11.77 14.40
N PHE A 519 9.53 11.30 13.21
CA PHE A 519 9.31 12.14 12.03
C PHE A 519 8.09 13.05 12.19
N VAL A 520 6.99 12.51 12.69
CA VAL A 520 5.76 13.27 12.97
C VAL A 520 6.02 14.36 14.03
N TYR A 521 6.73 14.04 15.13
CA TYR A 521 7.07 15.01 16.16
C TYR A 521 7.90 16.18 15.60
N ASN A 522 8.94 15.88 14.83
CA ASN A 522 9.80 16.93 14.24
C ASN A 522 9.00 17.81 13.28
N THR A 523 8.16 17.25 12.43
CA THR A 523 7.28 18.02 11.53
C THR A 523 6.31 18.89 12.32
N ALA A 524 5.64 18.33 13.33
CA ALA A 524 4.64 19.05 14.12
C ALA A 524 5.22 20.17 15.00
N THR A 525 6.52 20.11 15.34
CA THR A 525 7.22 21.10 16.16
C THR A 525 8.08 22.08 15.36
N ARG A 526 8.32 21.82 14.08
CA ARG A 526 9.12 22.68 13.21
C ARG A 526 8.54 24.10 13.11
N PRO A 527 9.37 25.17 13.09
CA PRO A 527 8.87 26.53 12.96
C PRO A 527 8.12 26.80 11.65
N ALA A 528 8.61 26.28 10.52
CA ALA A 528 7.96 26.38 9.22
C ALA A 528 7.39 24.99 8.81
N MET A 529 6.43 24.96 7.90
CA MET A 529 6.05 23.72 7.21
C MET A 529 7.22 23.17 6.42
N LEU A 530 7.14 21.89 6.04
CA LEU A 530 8.06 21.32 5.07
C LEU A 530 7.96 22.07 3.73
N PRO A 531 9.06 22.23 2.99
CA PRO A 531 9.05 22.93 1.72
C PRO A 531 8.34 22.08 0.66
N ARG A 532 7.40 22.69 -0.05
CA ARG A 532 6.70 22.03 -1.17
C ARG A 532 7.39 22.28 -2.49
N LEU A 533 7.25 21.35 -3.43
CA LEU A 533 7.65 21.58 -4.81
C LEU A 533 6.70 22.58 -5.47
N ASP A 534 7.27 23.65 -6.07
CA ASP A 534 6.50 24.64 -6.85
C ASP A 534 6.04 24.12 -8.22
N THR A 535 6.40 22.89 -8.58
CA THR A 535 6.12 22.32 -9.89
C THR A 535 4.72 21.69 -9.89
N PRO A 536 3.78 22.19 -10.69
CA PRO A 536 2.49 21.55 -10.83
C PRO A 536 2.67 20.16 -11.42
N LEU A 537 2.02 19.18 -10.80
CA LEU A 537 1.99 17.81 -11.32
C LEU A 537 1.28 17.78 -12.68
N PRO A 538 1.71 16.92 -13.62
CA PRO A 538 1.00 16.78 -14.88
C PRO A 538 -0.45 16.35 -14.62
N PRO A 539 -1.41 16.79 -15.45
CA PRO A 539 -2.79 16.36 -15.33
C PRO A 539 -2.87 14.83 -15.38
N PRO A 540 -3.84 14.21 -14.70
CA PRO A 540 -4.05 12.77 -14.80
C PRO A 540 -4.23 12.39 -16.27
N PRO A 541 -3.80 11.18 -16.67
CA PRO A 541 -4.12 10.69 -18.00
C PRO A 541 -5.64 10.71 -18.21
N PRO A 542 -6.12 11.00 -19.42
CA PRO A 542 -7.55 11.00 -19.71
C PRO A 542 -8.17 9.67 -19.25
N ALA A 543 -9.35 9.74 -18.63
CA ALA A 543 -10.07 8.54 -18.20
C ALA A 543 -10.25 7.61 -19.41
N GLY A 544 -9.60 6.43 -19.39
CA GLY A 544 -9.67 5.43 -20.45
C GLY A 544 -8.37 5.19 -21.23
N GLN A 545 -7.25 5.76 -20.82
CA GLN A 545 -5.92 5.36 -21.35
C GLN A 545 -5.15 4.51 -20.34
#